data_2ed3751b72dbf5231d620a78d35b250e
#
_entry.id   2ed3751b72dbf5231d620a78d35b250e
#
_cell.length_a   1.000
_cell.length_b   1.000
_cell.length_c   1.000
_cell.angle_alpha   90.00
_cell.angle_beta   90.00
_cell.angle_gamma   90.00
#
_symmetry.space_group_name_H-M   'P 1'
#
loop_
_entity.id
_entity.type
_entity.pdbx_description
1 polymer ?
#
loop_
_entity_poly.entity_id
_entity_poly.type
_entity_poly.pdbx_seq_one_letter_code
_entity_poly.pdbx_strand_id
1 'polypeptide(L)'
;MSIRHSVAVDLGASSGRVMLARFDTVNRDLQLTEIHRFTNQLIRDGQFDCWDVDALESDIRFGLQRACEQGVAIDSIGIDTWGVDVVLLDEQGQRVGPAVAYRDSRTDGIMQQACEELGRDEIYRRTGIQFLPFNTLYQLRALTQQQPERAAKVAHALLMPDYLCYRLTGVMNWEYTNATTTQLVNIHTDNWDPTLLDWAGVPAHWFGTPSHPGSVVGHWVCAQGNRIPVVSVATHDTASAVIAAPLESKDAAYLSSGTWSLMGFESKTPYAHAEALAANITNEGGAEGRYRVLKNIMGLWLLQRVIKEHNITDLPALIDHARQLPACRSVINPNDDRFINPPDMSQAIQDACRERNQPVPETAAELARTIFDSLALLYASVLHELAQLRGTPFTRLHIVGGGSQNHFLNQLCADACGLPVSAGPVEASTLGNIGCQLMALDDITDVDDFRRVIGQTSALTTFTPHPHSEIARLAAQFQQPHQTKELCA
;
A
#
# COMPACT_ATOMS: atom_id res chain seq x y z
N MET A 1 30.69 14.93 -2.92
CA MET A 1 30.60 15.01 -1.45
C MET A 1 30.40 13.61 -0.95
N SER A 2 30.94 13.22 0.20
CA SER A 2 30.79 11.85 0.72
C SER A 2 29.47 11.61 1.49
N ILE A 3 28.73 12.66 1.78
CA ILE A 3 27.46 12.60 2.52
C ILE A 3 26.35 13.21 1.66
N ARG A 4 25.21 12.51 1.56
CA ARG A 4 23.95 12.99 0.99
C ARG A 4 22.89 13.14 2.07
N HIS A 5 22.08 14.18 1.93
CA HIS A 5 20.91 14.37 2.78
C HIS A 5 19.67 14.48 1.92
N SER A 6 18.81 13.48 2.01
CA SER A 6 17.54 13.41 1.28
C SER A 6 16.36 13.44 2.25
N VAL A 7 15.26 14.05 1.87
CA VAL A 7 14.05 14.08 2.69
C VAL A 7 12.96 13.23 2.03
N ALA A 8 12.44 12.26 2.77
CA ALA A 8 11.26 11.51 2.38
C ALA A 8 10.02 12.01 3.14
N VAL A 9 8.95 12.25 2.39
CA VAL A 9 7.60 12.44 2.90
C VAL A 9 6.84 11.15 2.62
N ASP A 10 6.46 10.44 3.67
CA ASP A 10 5.82 9.12 3.61
C ASP A 10 4.45 9.22 4.28
N LEU A 11 3.38 9.10 3.47
CA LEU A 11 2.00 9.24 3.89
C LEU A 11 1.26 7.92 3.81
N GLY A 12 0.93 7.37 4.98
CA GLY A 12 -0.03 6.27 5.07
C GLY A 12 -1.46 6.77 5.27
N ALA A 13 -2.42 5.85 5.22
CA ALA A 13 -3.85 6.16 5.40
C ALA A 13 -4.22 6.69 6.81
N SER A 14 -3.35 6.57 7.80
CA SER A 14 -3.62 6.99 9.19
C SER A 14 -2.61 7.97 9.77
N SER A 15 -1.44 8.10 9.16
CA SER A 15 -0.38 9.00 9.63
C SER A 15 0.56 9.37 8.49
N GLY A 16 1.22 10.52 8.62
CA GLY A 16 2.30 10.95 7.75
C GLY A 16 3.56 11.25 8.56
N ARG A 17 4.68 11.22 7.88
CA ARG A 17 5.99 11.53 8.47
C ARG A 17 6.91 12.18 7.44
N VAL A 18 7.74 13.08 7.92
CA VAL A 18 8.85 13.69 7.19
C VAL A 18 10.13 13.18 7.83
N MET A 19 10.94 12.47 7.04
CA MET A 19 12.14 11.79 7.48
C MET A 19 13.35 12.38 6.76
N LEU A 20 14.40 12.71 7.51
CA LEU A 20 15.69 13.11 6.96
C LEU A 20 16.61 11.89 6.91
N ALA A 21 17.08 11.55 5.72
CA ALA A 21 18.08 10.52 5.51
C ALA A 21 19.46 11.15 5.39
N ARG A 22 20.44 10.53 6.05
CA ARG A 22 21.87 10.78 5.88
C ARG A 22 22.50 9.53 5.27
N PHE A 23 23.00 9.63 4.05
CA PHE A 23 23.68 8.55 3.37
C PHE A 23 25.18 8.87 3.20
N ASP A 24 26.02 8.01 3.74
CA ASP A 24 27.48 8.07 3.50
C ASP A 24 27.80 7.23 2.26
N THR A 25 28.14 7.90 1.17
CA THR A 25 28.40 7.25 -0.13
C THR A 25 29.66 6.38 -0.12
N VAL A 26 30.61 6.62 0.80
CA VAL A 26 31.86 5.85 0.94
C VAL A 26 31.65 4.61 1.78
N ASN A 27 31.07 4.78 2.96
CA ASN A 27 30.85 3.68 3.90
C ASN A 27 29.52 2.93 3.63
N ARG A 28 28.69 3.46 2.74
CA ARG A 28 27.36 2.92 2.38
C ARG A 28 26.47 2.74 3.60
N ASP A 29 26.53 3.72 4.51
CA ASP A 29 25.75 3.76 5.75
C ASP A 29 24.58 4.73 5.58
N LEU A 30 23.37 4.22 5.84
CA LEU A 30 22.12 4.96 5.72
C LEU A 30 21.45 5.10 7.09
N GLN A 31 21.25 6.33 7.51
CA GLN A 31 20.61 6.67 8.78
C GLN A 31 19.36 7.51 8.53
N LEU A 32 18.29 7.26 9.26
CA LEU A 32 17.05 8.02 9.22
C LEU A 32 16.85 8.78 10.52
N THR A 33 16.37 10.01 10.40
CA THR A 33 15.94 10.86 11.53
C THR A 33 14.52 11.34 11.26
N GLU A 34 13.59 11.08 12.17
CA GLU A 34 12.24 11.63 12.10
C GLU A 34 12.27 13.12 12.42
N ILE A 35 11.81 13.93 11.48
CA ILE A 35 11.74 15.39 11.60
C ILE A 35 10.35 15.83 12.06
N HIS A 36 9.30 15.20 11.51
CA HIS A 36 7.94 15.53 11.82
C HIS A 36 7.03 14.32 11.60
N ARG A 37 6.12 14.09 12.53
CA ARG A 37 5.05 13.08 12.43
C ARG A 37 3.71 13.75 12.68
N PHE A 38 2.73 13.38 11.88
CA PHE A 38 1.38 13.92 11.98
C PHE A 38 0.33 12.85 11.70
N THR A 39 -0.89 13.13 12.12
CA THR A 39 -2.03 12.23 11.86
C THR A 39 -2.63 12.52 10.50
N ASN A 40 -3.07 11.47 9.81
CA ASN A 40 -3.89 11.56 8.62
C ASN A 40 -5.29 11.03 8.97
N GLN A 41 -6.30 11.86 8.81
CA GLN A 41 -7.67 11.53 9.19
C GLN A 41 -8.63 11.89 8.07
N LEU A 42 -9.69 11.10 7.96
CA LEU A 42 -10.82 11.47 7.12
C LEU A 42 -11.62 12.57 7.79
N ILE A 43 -12.03 13.52 6.99
CA ILE A 43 -12.99 14.58 7.37
C ILE A 43 -14.30 14.37 6.60
N ARG A 44 -15.38 14.88 7.15
CA ARG A 44 -16.67 14.88 6.47
C ARG A 44 -16.86 16.19 5.73
N ASP A 45 -17.04 16.11 4.39
CA ASP A 45 -17.39 17.26 3.55
C ASP A 45 -18.71 16.94 2.82
N GLY A 46 -19.78 17.60 3.27
CA GLY A 46 -21.14 17.26 2.85
C GLY A 46 -21.49 15.81 3.15
N GLN A 47 -21.74 15.04 2.10
CA GLN A 47 -22.07 13.61 2.22
C GLN A 47 -20.84 12.67 2.07
N PHE A 48 -19.66 13.21 1.78
CA PHE A 48 -18.47 12.42 1.45
C PHE A 48 -17.48 12.34 2.59
N ASP A 49 -16.81 11.19 2.71
CA ASP A 49 -15.61 11.01 3.50
C ASP A 49 -14.39 11.43 2.66
N CYS A 50 -13.63 12.41 3.13
CA CYS A 50 -12.61 13.09 2.34
C CYS A 50 -11.27 13.15 3.07
N TRP A 51 -10.19 13.27 2.33
CA TRP A 51 -8.88 13.61 2.85
C TRP A 51 -8.77 15.11 3.09
N ASP A 52 -8.23 15.51 4.24
CA ASP A 52 -7.88 16.91 4.51
C ASP A 52 -6.53 17.26 3.86
N VAL A 53 -6.57 17.47 2.53
CA VAL A 53 -5.35 17.73 1.75
C VAL A 53 -4.68 19.05 2.10
N ASP A 54 -5.42 20.02 2.68
CA ASP A 54 -4.84 21.29 3.13
C ASP A 54 -4.03 21.10 4.42
N ALA A 55 -4.55 20.30 5.35
CA ALA A 55 -3.80 19.91 6.54
C ALA A 55 -2.55 19.09 6.16
N LEU A 56 -2.69 18.11 5.25
CA LEU A 56 -1.54 17.33 4.76
C LEU A 56 -0.47 18.22 4.12
N GLU A 57 -0.84 19.14 3.22
CA GLU A 57 0.11 20.08 2.61
C GLU A 57 0.79 20.95 3.66
N SER A 58 0.05 21.44 4.65
CA SER A 58 0.57 22.26 5.74
C SER A 58 1.62 21.51 6.58
N ASP A 59 1.31 20.27 6.99
CA ASP A 59 2.22 19.42 7.75
C ASP A 59 3.48 19.05 6.95
N ILE A 60 3.32 18.75 5.65
CA ILE A 60 4.46 18.48 4.76
C ILE A 60 5.38 19.71 4.70
N ARG A 61 4.84 20.90 4.39
CA ARG A 61 5.62 22.12 4.31
C ARG A 61 6.32 22.46 5.62
N PHE A 62 5.63 22.26 6.74
CA PHE A 62 6.21 22.43 8.07
C PHE A 62 7.38 21.46 8.30
N GLY A 63 7.20 20.17 8.01
CA GLY A 63 8.26 19.18 8.17
C GLY A 63 9.45 19.41 7.25
N LEU A 64 9.22 19.77 5.97
CA LEU A 64 10.29 20.14 5.03
C LEU A 64 11.08 21.37 5.49
N GLN A 65 10.40 22.39 6.00
CA GLN A 65 11.05 23.58 6.53
C GLN A 65 11.91 23.23 7.76
N ARG A 66 11.42 22.39 8.66
CA ARG A 66 12.20 21.89 9.80
C ARG A 66 13.40 21.06 9.38
N ALA A 67 13.31 20.30 8.29
CA ALA A 67 14.46 19.57 7.74
C ALA A 67 15.54 20.54 7.26
N CYS A 68 15.18 21.65 6.60
CA CYS A 68 16.13 22.70 6.20
C CYS A 68 16.80 23.40 7.39
N GLU A 69 16.18 23.41 8.57
CA GLU A 69 16.70 24.00 9.79
C GLU A 69 17.68 23.10 10.54
N GLN A 70 17.91 21.85 10.08
CA GLN A 70 18.88 20.94 10.71
C GLN A 70 20.36 21.32 10.47
N GLY A 71 20.63 22.40 9.74
CA GLY A 71 21.97 22.86 9.47
C GLY A 71 22.75 22.05 8.44
N VAL A 72 22.06 21.26 7.63
CA VAL A 72 22.62 20.48 6.52
C VAL A 72 22.00 20.91 5.19
N ALA A 73 22.75 20.78 4.10
CA ALA A 73 22.22 20.99 2.77
C ALA A 73 21.35 19.78 2.38
N ILE A 74 20.11 20.02 1.96
CA ILE A 74 19.21 18.97 1.46
C ILE A 74 19.44 18.81 -0.04
N ASP A 75 19.77 17.60 -0.48
CA ASP A 75 20.08 17.27 -1.87
C ASP A 75 18.81 16.94 -2.68
N SER A 76 17.77 16.35 -2.05
CA SER A 76 16.53 15.98 -2.72
C SER A 76 15.35 15.78 -1.76
N ILE A 77 14.14 15.81 -2.33
CA ILE A 77 12.87 15.48 -1.65
C ILE A 77 12.12 14.48 -2.49
N GLY A 78 11.47 13.48 -1.86
CA GLY A 78 10.53 12.56 -2.49
C GLY A 78 9.26 12.42 -1.66
N ILE A 79 8.13 12.18 -2.33
CA ILE A 79 6.82 11.98 -1.67
C ILE A 79 6.23 10.66 -2.14
N ASP A 80 5.84 9.80 -1.22
CA ASP A 80 5.00 8.63 -1.47
C ASP A 80 3.76 8.65 -0.60
N THR A 81 2.69 8.03 -1.11
CA THR A 81 1.40 7.93 -0.44
C THR A 81 0.72 6.59 -0.75
N TRP A 82 -0.47 6.40 -0.20
CA TRP A 82 -1.38 5.33 -0.63
C TRP A 82 -1.79 5.49 -2.11
N GLY A 83 -2.30 4.43 -2.72
CA GLY A 83 -2.76 4.40 -4.10
C GLY A 83 -4.22 4.83 -4.30
N VAL A 84 -4.69 4.75 -5.52
CA VAL A 84 -6.06 4.87 -6.05
C VAL A 84 -6.75 6.22 -5.95
N ASP A 85 -6.37 7.10 -5.02
CA ASP A 85 -7.07 8.37 -4.81
C ASP A 85 -6.54 9.49 -5.70
N VAL A 86 -7.47 10.27 -6.24
CA VAL A 86 -7.18 11.38 -7.13
C VAL A 86 -7.69 12.72 -6.56
N VAL A 87 -6.96 13.77 -6.91
CA VAL A 87 -7.36 15.16 -6.70
C VAL A 87 -7.69 15.78 -8.06
N LEU A 88 -8.87 16.36 -8.17
CA LEU A 88 -9.39 16.93 -9.40
C LEU A 88 -9.07 18.42 -9.47
N LEU A 89 -8.56 18.90 -10.61
CA LEU A 89 -8.15 20.28 -10.83
C LEU A 89 -8.84 20.86 -12.05
N ASP A 90 -9.10 22.17 -12.03
CA ASP A 90 -9.53 22.94 -13.17
C ASP A 90 -8.37 23.38 -14.09
N GLU A 91 -8.64 24.13 -15.16
CA GLU A 91 -7.64 24.66 -16.09
C GLU A 91 -6.60 25.59 -15.42
N GLN A 92 -6.95 26.18 -14.29
CA GLN A 92 -6.07 27.06 -13.52
C GLN A 92 -5.27 26.28 -12.45
N GLY A 93 -5.43 24.95 -12.38
CA GLY A 93 -4.78 24.09 -11.40
C GLY A 93 -5.35 24.22 -9.98
N GLN A 94 -6.57 24.77 -9.84
CA GLN A 94 -7.28 24.84 -8.57
C GLN A 94 -8.13 23.58 -8.36
N ARG A 95 -8.29 23.18 -7.11
CA ARG A 95 -9.10 21.99 -6.79
C ARG A 95 -10.57 22.17 -7.17
N VAL A 96 -11.13 21.17 -7.83
CA VAL A 96 -12.55 21.05 -8.13
C VAL A 96 -13.21 20.17 -7.07
N GLY A 97 -13.62 20.79 -5.97
CA GLY A 97 -14.25 20.13 -4.83
C GLY A 97 -13.28 19.31 -3.96
N PRO A 98 -13.80 18.51 -3.02
CA PRO A 98 -13.00 17.78 -2.03
C PRO A 98 -12.24 16.57 -2.65
N ALA A 99 -11.14 16.17 -2.01
CA ALA A 99 -10.44 14.92 -2.31
C ALA A 99 -11.16 13.76 -1.60
N VAL A 100 -12.12 13.13 -2.27
CA VAL A 100 -12.94 12.08 -1.69
C VAL A 100 -12.12 10.80 -1.52
N ALA A 101 -12.14 10.23 -0.32
CA ALA A 101 -11.34 9.08 0.03
C ALA A 101 -11.88 7.78 -0.59
N TYR A 102 -10.99 6.82 -0.80
CA TYR A 102 -11.35 5.51 -1.37
C TYR A 102 -12.31 4.67 -0.49
N ARG A 103 -12.37 4.96 0.81
CA ARG A 103 -13.29 4.30 1.75
C ARG A 103 -14.71 4.88 1.76
N ASP A 104 -14.96 5.94 0.98
CA ASP A 104 -16.29 6.50 0.81
C ASP A 104 -17.21 5.54 0.03
N SER A 105 -18.47 5.47 0.42
CA SER A 105 -19.44 4.54 -0.15
C SER A 105 -19.97 4.91 -1.53
N ARG A 106 -19.49 6.03 -2.14
CA ARG A 106 -19.97 6.48 -3.46
C ARG A 106 -19.76 5.47 -4.60
N THR A 107 -18.83 4.52 -4.40
CA THR A 107 -18.51 3.48 -5.40
C THR A 107 -19.32 2.20 -5.24
N ASP A 108 -20.23 2.12 -4.27
CA ASP A 108 -21.04 0.95 -4.03
C ASP A 108 -21.82 0.54 -5.29
N GLY A 109 -21.67 -0.73 -5.71
CA GLY A 109 -22.29 -1.29 -6.91
C GLY A 109 -21.62 -0.94 -8.25
N ILE A 110 -20.71 0.06 -8.32
CA ILE A 110 -20.08 0.51 -9.57
C ILE A 110 -19.15 -0.56 -10.16
N MET A 111 -18.41 -1.29 -9.31
CA MET A 111 -17.56 -2.40 -9.77
C MET A 111 -18.40 -3.52 -10.42
N GLN A 112 -19.55 -3.85 -9.87
CA GLN A 112 -20.46 -4.80 -10.47
C GLN A 112 -20.97 -4.31 -11.82
N GLN A 113 -21.39 -3.05 -11.91
CA GLN A 113 -21.79 -2.42 -13.17
C GLN A 113 -20.69 -2.52 -14.24
N ALA A 114 -19.42 -2.26 -13.88
CA ALA A 114 -18.29 -2.40 -14.79
C ALA A 114 -18.14 -3.84 -15.33
N CYS A 115 -18.27 -4.83 -14.43
CA CYS A 115 -18.18 -6.24 -14.82
C CYS A 115 -19.32 -6.66 -15.75
N GLU A 116 -20.53 -6.11 -15.57
CA GLU A 116 -21.70 -6.39 -16.43
C GLU A 116 -21.60 -5.71 -17.80
N GLU A 117 -21.12 -4.45 -17.85
CA GLU A 117 -21.07 -3.63 -19.07
C GLU A 117 -19.83 -3.88 -19.93
N LEU A 118 -18.66 -4.07 -19.31
CA LEU A 118 -17.38 -4.26 -20.02
C LEU A 118 -16.91 -5.73 -20.03
N GLY A 119 -17.36 -6.52 -19.07
CA GLY A 119 -16.83 -7.88 -18.84
C GLY A 119 -15.62 -7.88 -17.92
N ARG A 120 -15.69 -8.72 -16.86
CA ARG A 120 -14.62 -8.88 -15.88
C ARG A 120 -13.29 -9.30 -16.53
N ASP A 121 -13.34 -10.25 -17.45
CA ASP A 121 -12.18 -10.77 -18.17
C ASP A 121 -11.51 -9.70 -19.03
N GLU A 122 -12.31 -8.86 -19.70
CA GLU A 122 -11.79 -7.80 -20.56
C GLU A 122 -11.11 -6.69 -19.76
N ILE A 123 -11.70 -6.25 -18.64
CA ILE A 123 -11.05 -5.27 -17.74
C ILE A 123 -9.72 -5.81 -17.24
N TYR A 124 -9.70 -7.08 -16.80
CA TYR A 124 -8.47 -7.69 -16.29
C TYR A 124 -7.42 -7.88 -17.36
N ARG A 125 -7.80 -8.35 -18.54
CA ARG A 125 -6.90 -8.51 -19.69
C ARG A 125 -6.20 -7.21 -20.09
N ARG A 126 -6.91 -6.08 -19.93
CA ARG A 126 -6.36 -4.74 -20.21
C ARG A 126 -5.44 -4.25 -19.13
N THR A 127 -5.73 -4.49 -17.88
CA THR A 127 -5.07 -3.84 -16.75
C THR A 127 -4.22 -4.78 -15.90
N GLY A 128 -4.60 -6.05 -15.80
CA GLY A 128 -4.00 -7.01 -14.85
C GLY A 128 -4.20 -6.65 -13.38
N ILE A 129 -5.14 -5.74 -13.06
CA ILE A 129 -5.32 -5.19 -11.72
C ILE A 129 -6.44 -5.89 -10.98
N GLN A 130 -6.20 -6.18 -9.70
CA GLN A 130 -7.17 -6.76 -8.75
C GLN A 130 -8.46 -5.95 -8.73
N PHE A 131 -9.60 -6.65 -8.71
CA PHE A 131 -10.91 -6.02 -8.52
C PHE A 131 -11.11 -5.66 -7.05
N LEU A 132 -11.15 -4.37 -6.79
CA LEU A 132 -11.45 -3.77 -5.49
C LEU A 132 -12.49 -2.67 -5.72
N PRO A 133 -13.55 -2.58 -4.89
CA PRO A 133 -14.70 -1.71 -5.17
C PRO A 133 -14.34 -0.22 -5.21
N PHE A 134 -13.18 0.14 -4.72
CA PHE A 134 -12.69 1.50 -4.62
C PHE A 134 -11.60 1.88 -5.64
N ASN A 135 -11.28 1.04 -6.64
CA ASN A 135 -10.32 1.42 -7.67
C ASN A 135 -10.73 2.72 -8.36
N THR A 136 -9.77 3.50 -8.80
CA THR A 136 -9.99 4.83 -9.40
C THR A 136 -10.97 4.79 -10.57
N LEU A 137 -10.95 3.74 -11.37
CA LEU A 137 -11.91 3.49 -12.44
C LEU A 137 -13.35 3.67 -11.96
N TYR A 138 -13.69 3.08 -10.80
CA TYR A 138 -15.05 3.15 -10.24
C TYR A 138 -15.31 4.49 -9.56
N GLN A 139 -14.29 5.10 -8.95
CA GLN A 139 -14.39 6.43 -8.35
C GLN A 139 -14.72 7.50 -9.41
N LEU A 140 -14.09 7.44 -10.59
CA LEU A 140 -14.34 8.35 -11.69
C LEU A 140 -15.72 8.11 -12.33
N ARG A 141 -16.12 6.86 -12.47
CA ARG A 141 -17.49 6.54 -12.92
C ARG A 141 -18.54 7.08 -11.96
N ALA A 142 -18.35 6.92 -10.65
CA ALA A 142 -19.23 7.49 -9.64
C ALA A 142 -19.29 9.02 -9.76
N LEU A 143 -18.16 9.68 -9.95
CA LEU A 143 -18.09 11.14 -10.15
C LEU A 143 -18.95 11.58 -11.37
N THR A 144 -18.75 10.96 -12.53
CA THR A 144 -19.45 11.36 -13.75
C THR A 144 -20.94 11.06 -13.72
N GLN A 145 -21.36 9.98 -13.03
CA GLN A 145 -22.78 9.65 -12.86
C GLN A 145 -23.48 10.51 -11.80
N GLN A 146 -22.84 10.72 -10.66
CA GLN A 146 -23.47 11.35 -9.48
C GLN A 146 -23.24 12.85 -9.42
N GLN A 147 -22.18 13.38 -10.02
CA GLN A 147 -21.76 14.79 -9.96
C GLN A 147 -21.31 15.31 -11.34
N PRO A 148 -22.17 15.22 -12.39
CA PRO A 148 -21.78 15.61 -13.76
C PRO A 148 -21.38 17.09 -13.88
N GLU A 149 -22.00 17.99 -13.10
CA GLU A 149 -21.63 19.41 -13.09
C GLU A 149 -20.25 19.68 -12.48
N ARG A 150 -19.82 18.82 -11.54
CA ARG A 150 -18.46 18.85 -10.98
C ARG A 150 -17.47 18.29 -12.00
N ALA A 151 -17.77 17.15 -12.60
CA ALA A 151 -16.94 16.52 -13.63
C ALA A 151 -16.69 17.49 -14.82
N ALA A 152 -17.69 18.27 -15.24
CA ALA A 152 -17.56 19.23 -16.32
C ALA A 152 -16.58 20.39 -16.05
N LYS A 153 -16.16 20.61 -14.81
CA LYS A 153 -15.20 21.65 -14.42
C LYS A 153 -13.76 21.14 -14.35
N VAL A 154 -13.57 19.82 -14.47
CA VAL A 154 -12.25 19.19 -14.31
C VAL A 154 -11.46 19.28 -15.60
N ALA A 155 -10.21 19.70 -15.50
CA ALA A 155 -9.22 19.69 -16.58
C ALA A 155 -8.12 18.66 -16.34
N HIS A 156 -7.77 18.40 -15.08
CA HIS A 156 -6.73 17.44 -14.71
C HIS A 156 -7.14 16.60 -13.50
N ALA A 157 -6.74 15.31 -13.51
CA ALA A 157 -6.83 14.42 -12.38
C ALA A 157 -5.41 13.98 -12.00
N LEU A 158 -4.95 14.36 -10.83
CA LEU A 158 -3.64 13.97 -10.28
C LEU A 158 -3.84 12.93 -9.18
N LEU A 159 -3.01 11.90 -9.15
CA LEU A 159 -2.93 11.00 -8.01
C LEU A 159 -2.46 11.77 -6.77
N MET A 160 -2.81 11.31 -5.59
CA MET A 160 -2.53 12.03 -4.34
C MET A 160 -1.05 12.47 -4.21
N PRO A 161 -0.04 11.61 -4.42
CA PRO A 161 1.36 12.02 -4.30
C PRO A 161 1.77 13.01 -5.42
N ASP A 162 1.25 12.83 -6.63
CA ASP A 162 1.51 13.74 -7.74
C ASP A 162 0.90 15.13 -7.50
N TYR A 163 -0.29 15.18 -6.89
CA TYR A 163 -0.90 16.44 -6.46
C TYR A 163 -0.02 17.14 -5.42
N LEU A 164 0.48 16.44 -4.41
CA LEU A 164 1.33 17.02 -3.38
C LEU A 164 2.67 17.50 -3.96
N CYS A 165 3.26 16.75 -4.90
CA CYS A 165 4.43 17.19 -5.66
C CYS A 165 4.12 18.44 -6.49
N TYR A 166 2.97 18.49 -7.17
CA TYR A 166 2.51 19.68 -7.92
C TYR A 166 2.39 20.89 -7.01
N ARG A 167 1.85 20.73 -5.80
CA ARG A 167 1.73 21.82 -4.82
C ARG A 167 3.09 22.38 -4.36
N LEU A 168 4.13 21.56 -4.38
CA LEU A 168 5.49 22.00 -4.04
C LEU A 168 6.22 22.63 -5.22
N THR A 169 6.03 22.11 -6.43
CA THR A 169 6.89 22.41 -7.59
C THR A 169 6.20 23.25 -8.68
N GLY A 170 4.87 23.23 -8.73
CA GLY A 170 4.09 23.78 -9.83
C GLY A 170 4.09 22.90 -11.10
N VAL A 171 4.68 21.70 -11.05
CA VAL A 171 4.78 20.78 -12.20
C VAL A 171 3.87 19.58 -11.99
N MET A 172 2.97 19.31 -12.92
CA MET A 172 2.11 18.12 -12.92
C MET A 172 2.89 16.91 -13.42
N ASN A 173 2.73 15.78 -12.76
CA ASN A 173 3.30 14.49 -13.10
C ASN A 173 2.25 13.40 -12.85
N TRP A 174 2.43 12.22 -13.44
CA TRP A 174 1.61 11.02 -13.21
C TRP A 174 2.58 9.85 -13.04
N GLU A 175 2.92 9.53 -11.79
CA GLU A 175 3.93 8.52 -11.53
C GLU A 175 3.35 7.10 -11.72
N TYR A 176 4.09 6.28 -12.46
CA TYR A 176 3.64 4.98 -12.97
C TYR A 176 3.25 3.97 -11.88
N THR A 177 4.01 3.86 -10.78
CA THR A 177 3.73 2.87 -9.74
C THR A 177 2.39 3.12 -9.05
N ASN A 178 2.02 4.40 -8.88
CA ASN A 178 0.72 4.78 -8.36
C ASN A 178 -0.36 4.75 -9.45
N ALA A 179 -0.05 5.18 -10.67
CA ALA A 179 -1.00 5.12 -11.79
C ALA A 179 -1.52 3.71 -12.06
N THR A 180 -0.67 2.67 -11.91
CA THR A 180 -1.10 1.28 -12.10
C THR A 180 -2.10 0.79 -11.07
N THR A 181 -2.20 1.41 -9.89
CA THR A 181 -3.21 1.04 -8.87
C THR A 181 -4.64 1.36 -9.30
N THR A 182 -4.80 2.25 -10.29
CA THR A 182 -6.07 2.87 -10.67
C THR A 182 -7.04 1.94 -11.40
N GLN A 183 -6.56 0.81 -11.95
CA GLN A 183 -7.28 -0.04 -12.91
C GLN A 183 -7.65 0.73 -14.21
N LEU A 184 -6.83 1.74 -14.58
CA LEU A 184 -6.99 2.56 -15.79
C LEU A 184 -5.80 2.49 -16.73
N VAL A 185 -4.65 1.98 -16.26
CA VAL A 185 -3.45 1.83 -17.09
C VAL A 185 -3.50 0.49 -17.81
N ASN A 186 -3.30 0.53 -19.13
CA ASN A 186 -3.23 -0.67 -19.94
C ASN A 186 -1.85 -1.35 -19.78
N ILE A 187 -1.86 -2.60 -19.33
CA ILE A 187 -0.66 -3.38 -19.01
C ILE A 187 0.24 -3.71 -20.22
N HIS A 188 -0.27 -3.52 -21.44
CA HIS A 188 0.47 -3.78 -22.67
C HIS A 188 1.11 -2.52 -23.27
N THR A 189 0.63 -1.35 -22.88
CA THR A 189 1.10 -0.06 -23.44
C THR A 189 1.70 0.87 -22.39
N ASP A 190 1.61 0.50 -21.11
CA ASP A 190 2.01 1.32 -19.94
C ASP A 190 1.40 2.73 -19.95
N ASN A 191 0.22 2.87 -20.56
CA ASN A 191 -0.48 4.14 -20.68
C ASN A 191 -1.97 3.98 -20.33
N TRP A 192 -2.64 5.09 -20.15
CA TRP A 192 -4.08 5.13 -19.85
C TRP A 192 -4.89 4.42 -20.93
N ASP A 193 -5.78 3.54 -20.53
CA ASP A 193 -6.62 2.76 -21.44
C ASP A 193 -7.83 3.59 -21.92
N PRO A 194 -7.94 3.91 -23.22
CA PRO A 194 -9.01 4.75 -23.71
C PRO A 194 -10.40 4.13 -23.53
N THR A 195 -10.54 2.81 -23.61
CA THR A 195 -11.83 2.14 -23.43
C THR A 195 -12.32 2.27 -21.97
N LEU A 196 -11.41 2.18 -21.01
CA LEU A 196 -11.76 2.31 -19.59
C LEU A 196 -12.04 3.77 -19.22
N LEU A 197 -11.29 4.72 -19.78
CA LEU A 197 -11.58 6.14 -19.62
C LEU A 197 -12.94 6.52 -20.22
N ASP A 198 -13.26 6.04 -21.43
CA ASP A 198 -14.54 6.26 -22.06
C ASP A 198 -15.69 5.68 -21.21
N TRP A 199 -15.53 4.48 -20.70
CA TRP A 199 -16.53 3.88 -19.80
C TRP A 199 -16.69 4.69 -18.50
N ALA A 200 -15.60 5.16 -17.91
CA ALA A 200 -15.64 6.06 -16.73
C ALA A 200 -16.30 7.40 -17.05
N GLY A 201 -16.41 7.77 -18.34
CA GLY A 201 -16.98 9.03 -18.82
C GLY A 201 -16.03 10.20 -18.62
N VAL A 202 -14.71 9.95 -18.60
CA VAL A 202 -13.69 10.98 -18.39
C VAL A 202 -12.81 11.16 -19.62
N PRO A 203 -12.51 12.41 -20.02
CA PRO A 203 -11.65 12.68 -21.15
C PRO A 203 -10.19 12.27 -20.89
N ALA A 204 -9.52 11.73 -21.89
CA ALA A 204 -8.13 11.32 -21.78
C ALA A 204 -7.18 12.49 -21.40
N HIS A 205 -7.52 13.73 -21.77
CA HIS A 205 -6.69 14.90 -21.47
C HIS A 205 -6.64 15.26 -19.97
N TRP A 206 -7.48 14.64 -19.10
CA TRP A 206 -7.34 14.82 -17.65
C TRP A 206 -6.04 14.24 -17.12
N PHE A 207 -5.41 13.35 -17.89
CA PHE A 207 -4.20 12.62 -17.50
C PHE A 207 -3.06 12.93 -18.47
N GLY A 208 -1.88 13.17 -17.91
CA GLY A 208 -0.64 13.19 -18.68
C GLY A 208 -0.07 11.77 -18.86
N THR A 209 1.01 11.66 -19.60
CA THR A 209 1.69 10.37 -19.80
C THR A 209 2.26 9.86 -18.49
N PRO A 210 2.01 8.58 -18.10
CA PRO A 210 2.65 7.98 -16.94
C PRO A 210 4.17 8.02 -17.03
N SER A 211 4.84 8.38 -15.94
CA SER A 211 6.30 8.49 -15.85
C SER A 211 6.85 7.50 -14.83
N HIS A 212 7.97 6.85 -15.16
CA HIS A 212 8.66 5.97 -14.21
C HIS A 212 9.40 6.77 -13.13
N PRO A 213 9.63 6.17 -11.93
CA PRO A 213 10.40 6.82 -10.88
C PRO A 213 11.86 7.06 -11.27
N GLY A 214 12.52 8.01 -10.63
CA GLY A 214 13.95 8.29 -10.80
C GLY A 214 14.27 9.58 -11.56
N SER A 215 13.30 10.47 -11.78
CA SER A 215 13.53 11.77 -12.44
C SER A 215 13.18 12.95 -11.54
N VAL A 216 13.84 14.09 -11.75
CA VAL A 216 13.50 15.35 -11.07
C VAL A 216 12.24 15.93 -11.74
N VAL A 217 11.16 16.06 -10.99
CA VAL A 217 9.89 16.64 -11.45
C VAL A 217 9.97 18.18 -11.45
N GLY A 218 10.62 18.76 -10.44
CA GLY A 218 10.69 20.18 -10.26
C GLY A 218 11.51 20.52 -9.01
N HIS A 219 11.31 21.73 -8.48
CA HIS A 219 12.05 22.19 -7.30
C HIS A 219 11.11 22.84 -6.29
N TRP A 220 11.34 22.56 -5.03
CA TRP A 220 10.76 23.32 -3.93
C TRP A 220 11.76 24.38 -3.43
N VAL A 221 11.25 25.54 -3.03
CA VAL A 221 12.06 26.64 -2.47
C VAL A 221 11.75 26.78 -0.99
N CYS A 222 12.74 26.54 -0.15
CA CYS A 222 12.59 26.71 1.31
C CYS A 222 12.64 28.21 1.71
N ALA A 223 12.29 28.51 2.96
CA ALA A 223 12.30 29.90 3.48
C ALA A 223 13.69 30.58 3.42
N GLN A 224 14.76 29.78 3.41
CA GLN A 224 16.15 30.28 3.26
C GLN A 224 16.53 30.59 1.80
N GLY A 225 15.61 30.35 0.85
CA GLY A 225 15.83 30.58 -0.58
C GLY A 225 16.53 29.45 -1.32
N ASN A 226 16.86 28.33 -0.66
CA ASN A 226 17.48 27.17 -1.31
C ASN A 226 16.46 26.47 -2.22
N ARG A 227 16.89 26.15 -3.44
CA ARG A 227 16.12 25.39 -4.44
C ARG A 227 16.47 23.92 -4.32
N ILE A 228 15.56 23.11 -3.83
CA ILE A 228 15.76 21.69 -3.58
C ILE A 228 14.99 20.88 -4.64
N PRO A 229 15.64 19.95 -5.37
CA PRO A 229 14.97 19.11 -6.35
C PRO A 229 13.95 18.19 -5.68
N VAL A 230 12.77 18.08 -6.30
CA VAL A 230 11.76 17.10 -5.95
C VAL A 230 11.81 15.96 -6.96
N VAL A 231 12.13 14.77 -6.49
CA VAL A 231 12.32 13.56 -7.29
C VAL A 231 11.00 12.77 -7.35
N SER A 232 10.62 12.34 -8.55
CA SER A 232 9.59 11.32 -8.73
C SER A 232 10.13 9.98 -8.21
N VAL A 233 9.69 9.58 -7.04
CA VAL A 233 10.01 8.29 -6.44
C VAL A 233 8.97 7.25 -6.87
N ALA A 234 9.06 6.01 -6.42
CA ALA A 234 7.94 5.06 -6.52
C ALA A 234 6.85 5.55 -5.55
N THR A 235 5.91 6.34 -6.08
CA THR A 235 5.00 7.16 -5.26
C THR A 235 3.88 6.37 -4.58
N HIS A 236 3.64 5.12 -4.96
CA HIS A 236 2.83 4.20 -4.17
C HIS A 236 3.68 3.68 -3.00
N ASP A 237 3.27 3.93 -1.75
CA ASP A 237 3.98 3.58 -0.52
C ASP A 237 4.47 2.12 -0.51
N THR A 238 3.63 1.20 -0.98
CA THR A 238 4.02 -0.21 -1.11
C THR A 238 5.05 -0.45 -2.23
N ALA A 239 5.03 0.31 -3.31
CA ALA A 239 6.08 0.20 -4.33
C ALA A 239 7.43 0.62 -3.75
N SER A 240 7.47 1.72 -3.01
CA SER A 240 8.63 2.13 -2.23
C SER A 240 9.03 1.07 -1.20
N ALA A 241 8.09 0.53 -0.42
CA ALA A 241 8.39 -0.51 0.56
C ALA A 241 9.04 -1.77 -0.05
N VAL A 242 8.61 -2.17 -1.25
CA VAL A 242 9.20 -3.32 -1.97
C VAL A 242 10.61 -3.03 -2.46
N ILE A 243 10.94 -1.80 -2.85
CA ILE A 243 12.31 -1.40 -3.18
C ILE A 243 13.26 -1.64 -2.00
N ALA A 244 12.81 -1.31 -0.79
CA ALA A 244 13.60 -1.48 0.44
C ALA A 244 13.51 -2.90 1.04
N ALA A 245 12.62 -3.75 0.53
CA ALA A 245 12.56 -5.14 1.00
C ALA A 245 13.85 -5.87 0.61
N PRO A 246 14.58 -6.48 1.57
CA PRO A 246 15.87 -7.12 1.29
C PRO A 246 15.69 -8.48 0.63
N LEU A 247 15.08 -8.50 -0.56
CA LEU A 247 14.82 -9.69 -1.35
C LEU A 247 16.14 -10.25 -1.90
N GLU A 248 16.69 -11.26 -1.24
CA GLU A 248 17.99 -11.86 -1.58
C GLU A 248 17.93 -12.76 -2.80
N SER A 249 16.75 -13.21 -3.20
CA SER A 249 16.55 -14.07 -4.34
C SER A 249 15.20 -13.87 -5.01
N LYS A 250 15.09 -14.28 -6.28
CA LYS A 250 13.82 -14.32 -7.01
C LYS A 250 12.77 -15.25 -6.37
N ASP A 251 13.19 -16.16 -5.49
CA ASP A 251 12.34 -17.13 -4.81
C ASP A 251 11.89 -16.62 -3.43
N ALA A 252 12.10 -15.35 -3.13
CA ALA A 252 11.56 -14.67 -1.97
C ALA A 252 10.22 -14.01 -2.30
N ALA A 253 9.27 -14.13 -1.37
CA ALA A 253 8.05 -13.33 -1.37
C ALA A 253 8.20 -12.16 -0.38
N TYR A 254 7.38 -11.14 -0.54
CA TYR A 254 7.27 -10.05 0.42
C TYR A 254 5.84 -9.91 0.95
N LEU A 255 5.74 -9.32 2.13
CA LEU A 255 4.52 -8.84 2.74
C LEU A 255 4.76 -7.42 3.25
N SER A 256 4.23 -6.43 2.58
CA SER A 256 4.13 -5.07 3.13
C SER A 256 2.98 -5.03 4.11
N SER A 257 3.29 -5.00 5.40
CA SER A 257 2.32 -5.14 6.48
C SER A 257 2.07 -3.80 7.17
N GLY A 258 0.88 -3.26 6.98
CA GLY A 258 0.39 -2.02 7.54
C GLY A 258 -1.12 -2.05 7.74
N THR A 259 -1.80 -0.94 7.53
CA THR A 259 -3.27 -0.86 7.49
C THR A 259 -3.83 -1.86 6.49
N TRP A 260 -3.28 -1.88 5.27
CA TRP A 260 -3.40 -2.96 4.31
C TRP A 260 -2.21 -3.91 4.44
N SER A 261 -2.37 -5.11 3.95
CA SER A 261 -1.31 -6.10 3.79
C SER A 261 -1.20 -6.47 2.32
N LEU A 262 -0.07 -6.15 1.69
CA LEU A 262 0.16 -6.42 0.27
C LEU A 262 1.21 -7.53 0.17
N MET A 263 0.76 -8.73 -0.21
CA MET A 263 1.62 -9.91 -0.32
C MET A 263 1.88 -10.27 -1.77
N GLY A 264 3.14 -10.44 -2.13
CA GLY A 264 3.51 -10.70 -3.52
C GLY A 264 4.97 -11.05 -3.74
N PHE A 265 5.34 -11.00 -5.02
CA PHE A 265 6.70 -11.16 -5.51
C PHE A 265 6.97 -10.20 -6.68
N GLU A 266 8.23 -9.96 -6.99
CA GLU A 266 8.61 -9.17 -8.15
C GLU A 266 8.78 -10.05 -9.40
N SER A 267 8.36 -9.51 -10.55
CA SER A 267 8.53 -10.14 -11.85
C SER A 267 8.89 -9.10 -12.93
N LYS A 268 9.61 -9.52 -13.96
CA LYS A 268 9.85 -8.71 -15.17
C LYS A 268 8.71 -8.80 -16.18
N THR A 269 7.80 -9.75 -16.00
CA THR A 269 6.64 -9.95 -16.85
C THR A 269 5.39 -10.03 -16.01
N PRO A 270 4.26 -9.47 -16.47
CA PRO A 270 3.00 -9.54 -15.71
C PRO A 270 2.39 -10.96 -15.78
N TYR A 271 1.60 -11.28 -14.76
CA TYR A 271 0.78 -12.48 -14.67
C TYR A 271 -0.69 -12.09 -14.82
N ALA A 272 -1.13 -11.84 -16.06
CA ALA A 272 -2.47 -11.34 -16.37
C ALA A 272 -3.32 -12.37 -17.15
N HIS A 273 -3.26 -13.63 -16.76
CA HIS A 273 -4.00 -14.74 -17.38
C HIS A 273 -5.19 -15.20 -16.51
N ALA A 274 -5.98 -16.16 -17.00
CA ALA A 274 -7.24 -16.58 -16.38
C ALA A 274 -7.09 -17.04 -14.92
N GLU A 275 -6.00 -17.76 -14.59
CA GLU A 275 -5.74 -18.24 -13.23
C GLU A 275 -5.44 -17.07 -12.27
N ALA A 276 -4.74 -16.05 -12.74
CA ALA A 276 -4.46 -14.85 -11.96
C ALA A 276 -5.75 -14.03 -11.71
N LEU A 277 -6.63 -13.93 -12.72
CA LEU A 277 -7.96 -13.35 -12.58
C LEU A 277 -8.81 -14.13 -11.57
N ALA A 278 -8.82 -15.47 -11.66
CA ALA A 278 -9.58 -16.32 -10.75
C ALA A 278 -9.13 -16.15 -9.29
N ALA A 279 -7.83 -15.97 -9.08
CA ALA A 279 -7.24 -15.68 -7.76
C ALA A 279 -7.31 -14.19 -7.38
N ASN A 280 -7.85 -13.32 -8.23
CA ASN A 280 -7.94 -11.87 -8.05
C ASN A 280 -6.57 -11.26 -7.68
N ILE A 281 -5.54 -11.58 -8.47
CA ILE A 281 -4.15 -11.07 -8.32
C ILE A 281 -4.00 -9.77 -9.09
N THR A 282 -3.17 -8.85 -8.58
CA THR A 282 -2.84 -7.58 -9.24
C THR A 282 -1.40 -7.60 -9.77
N ASN A 283 -1.15 -6.88 -10.87
CA ASN A 283 0.15 -6.67 -11.50
C ASN A 283 0.45 -5.17 -11.50
N GLU A 284 0.85 -4.64 -10.36
CA GLU A 284 1.13 -3.22 -10.21
C GLU A 284 2.57 -2.91 -10.62
N GLY A 285 2.79 -1.69 -11.14
CA GLY A 285 4.11 -1.22 -11.50
C GLY A 285 5.06 -1.12 -10.32
N GLY A 286 6.30 -1.50 -10.54
CA GLY A 286 7.43 -1.35 -9.63
C GLY A 286 8.54 -0.49 -10.26
N ALA A 287 9.66 -0.38 -9.56
CA ALA A 287 10.85 0.27 -10.11
C ALA A 287 11.52 -0.58 -11.19
N GLU A 288 12.28 0.07 -12.07
CA GLU A 288 13.12 -0.56 -13.12
C GLU A 288 12.32 -1.50 -14.05
N GLY A 289 11.08 -1.16 -14.38
CA GLY A 289 10.22 -1.97 -15.24
C GLY A 289 9.81 -3.31 -14.65
N ARG A 290 9.92 -3.49 -13.33
CA ARG A 290 9.42 -4.67 -12.63
C ARG A 290 7.93 -4.51 -12.35
N TYR A 291 7.23 -5.65 -12.30
CA TYR A 291 5.87 -5.73 -11.79
C TYR A 291 5.91 -6.25 -10.36
N ARG A 292 5.06 -5.70 -9.52
CA ARG A 292 4.69 -6.23 -8.22
C ARG A 292 3.47 -7.11 -8.42
N VAL A 293 3.67 -8.43 -8.53
CA VAL A 293 2.61 -9.42 -8.66
C VAL A 293 2.14 -9.76 -7.24
N LEU A 294 0.98 -9.28 -6.85
CA LEU A 294 0.55 -9.32 -5.45
C LEU A 294 -0.97 -9.44 -5.29
N LYS A 295 -1.38 -9.64 -4.05
CA LYS A 295 -2.78 -9.54 -3.61
C LYS A 295 -2.86 -8.51 -2.48
N ASN A 296 -3.78 -7.56 -2.62
CA ASN A 296 -4.17 -6.66 -1.54
C ASN A 296 -5.07 -7.44 -0.58
N ILE A 297 -4.73 -7.38 0.70
CA ILE A 297 -5.42 -8.05 1.79
C ILE A 297 -5.77 -6.98 2.81
N MET A 298 -6.99 -7.01 3.36
CA MET A 298 -7.35 -6.18 4.50
C MET A 298 -6.45 -6.59 5.68
N GLY A 299 -5.53 -5.70 6.05
CA GLY A 299 -4.47 -6.01 7.01
C GLY A 299 -4.82 -5.64 8.45
N LEU A 300 -3.91 -4.90 9.09
CA LEU A 300 -4.06 -4.48 10.49
C LEU A 300 -5.13 -3.42 10.72
N TRP A 301 -5.84 -2.97 9.68
CA TRP A 301 -7.01 -2.11 9.78
C TRP A 301 -8.06 -2.65 10.75
N LEU A 302 -8.36 -3.96 10.71
CA LEU A 302 -9.31 -4.57 11.63
C LEU A 302 -8.86 -4.36 13.09
N LEU A 303 -7.58 -4.62 13.36
CA LEU A 303 -7.01 -4.42 14.70
C LEU A 303 -7.00 -2.95 15.12
N GLN A 304 -6.66 -2.04 14.20
CA GLN A 304 -6.64 -0.59 14.48
C GLN A 304 -8.04 -0.09 14.88
N ARG A 305 -9.09 -0.59 14.22
CA ARG A 305 -10.47 -0.28 14.56
C ARG A 305 -10.86 -0.84 15.94
N VAL A 306 -10.54 -2.09 16.24
CA VAL A 306 -10.78 -2.71 17.55
C VAL A 306 -10.05 -1.93 18.66
N ILE A 307 -8.79 -1.56 18.46
CA ILE A 307 -8.01 -0.74 19.39
C ILE A 307 -8.73 0.57 19.70
N LYS A 308 -9.23 1.27 18.66
CA LYS A 308 -9.95 2.54 18.80
C LYS A 308 -11.28 2.35 19.51
N GLU A 309 -12.08 1.35 19.13
CA GLU A 309 -13.40 1.07 19.71
C GLU A 309 -13.33 0.69 21.19
N HIS A 310 -12.30 -0.06 21.59
CA HIS A 310 -12.08 -0.49 22.97
C HIS A 310 -11.17 0.45 23.79
N ASN A 311 -10.74 1.59 23.22
CA ASN A 311 -9.84 2.57 23.85
C ASN A 311 -8.56 1.93 24.40
N ILE A 312 -7.95 1.00 23.63
CA ILE A 312 -6.72 0.33 24.04
C ILE A 312 -5.54 1.29 23.91
N THR A 313 -4.81 1.49 24.97
CA THR A 313 -3.62 2.36 25.05
C THR A 313 -2.30 1.56 25.12
N ASP A 314 -2.37 0.28 25.48
CA ASP A 314 -1.22 -0.61 25.61
C ASP A 314 -1.35 -1.77 24.61
N LEU A 315 -0.84 -1.55 23.40
CA LEU A 315 -0.85 -2.56 22.34
C LEU A 315 0.01 -3.78 22.67
N PRO A 316 1.23 -3.66 23.25
CA PRO A 316 2.00 -4.82 23.70
C PRO A 316 1.23 -5.72 24.66
N ALA A 317 0.55 -5.16 25.66
CA ALA A 317 -0.27 -5.93 26.60
C ALA A 317 -1.45 -6.65 25.90
N LEU A 318 -2.11 -5.99 24.93
CA LEU A 318 -3.17 -6.62 24.14
C LEU A 318 -2.64 -7.82 23.35
N ILE A 319 -1.47 -7.70 22.71
CA ILE A 319 -0.83 -8.78 21.94
C ILE A 319 -0.44 -9.94 22.87
N ASP A 320 0.10 -9.65 24.05
CA ASP A 320 0.48 -10.68 25.03
C ASP A 320 -0.74 -11.42 25.59
N HIS A 321 -1.85 -10.74 25.83
CA HIS A 321 -3.10 -11.41 26.22
C HIS A 321 -3.65 -12.26 25.06
N ALA A 322 -3.67 -11.75 23.84
CA ALA A 322 -4.11 -12.52 22.67
C ALA A 322 -3.25 -13.79 22.47
N ARG A 323 -1.94 -13.71 22.69
CA ARG A 323 -1.01 -14.84 22.58
C ARG A 323 -1.35 -16.00 23.54
N GLN A 324 -1.88 -15.69 24.71
CA GLN A 324 -2.23 -16.69 25.74
C GLN A 324 -3.55 -17.41 25.46
N LEU A 325 -4.37 -16.91 24.52
CA LEU A 325 -5.64 -17.52 24.16
C LEU A 325 -5.44 -18.74 23.24
N PRO A 326 -6.39 -19.70 23.24
CA PRO A 326 -6.35 -20.83 22.32
C PRO A 326 -6.30 -20.36 20.86
N ALA A 327 -5.45 -21.02 20.07
CA ALA A 327 -5.29 -20.72 18.65
C ALA A 327 -6.55 -21.11 17.86
N CYS A 328 -6.85 -20.34 16.81
CA CYS A 328 -7.86 -20.66 15.80
C CYS A 328 -9.24 -21.05 16.37
N ARG A 329 -9.61 -20.50 17.53
CA ARG A 329 -10.92 -20.73 18.14
C ARG A 329 -12.05 -20.19 17.24
N SER A 330 -11.78 -19.07 16.56
CA SER A 330 -12.65 -18.46 15.57
C SER A 330 -11.78 -17.90 14.44
N VAL A 331 -12.25 -18.03 13.19
CA VAL A 331 -11.55 -17.57 11.98
C VAL A 331 -12.56 -16.87 11.08
N ILE A 332 -12.19 -15.68 10.62
CA ILE A 332 -12.97 -14.88 9.67
C ILE A 332 -12.24 -14.77 8.33
N ASN A 333 -12.91 -14.30 7.30
CA ASN A 333 -12.26 -13.87 6.06
C ASN A 333 -11.96 -12.36 6.18
N PRO A 334 -10.69 -11.92 6.38
CA PRO A 334 -10.39 -10.50 6.48
C PRO A 334 -10.76 -9.69 5.23
N ASN A 335 -10.86 -10.33 4.06
CA ASN A 335 -11.22 -9.68 2.80
C ASN A 335 -12.73 -9.60 2.55
N ASP A 336 -13.57 -9.91 3.52
CA ASP A 336 -15.02 -9.69 3.40
C ASP A 336 -15.28 -8.16 3.35
N ASP A 337 -16.09 -7.74 2.37
CA ASP A 337 -16.38 -6.31 2.12
C ASP A 337 -17.01 -5.62 3.35
N ARG A 338 -17.64 -6.37 4.25
CA ARG A 338 -18.17 -5.84 5.53
C ARG A 338 -17.11 -5.15 6.38
N PHE A 339 -15.81 -5.51 6.22
CA PHE A 339 -14.73 -4.95 7.01
C PHE A 339 -14.09 -3.71 6.40
N ILE A 340 -14.50 -3.26 5.21
CA ILE A 340 -13.92 -2.08 4.55
C ILE A 340 -14.10 -0.83 5.40
N ASN A 341 -15.33 -0.55 5.84
CA ASN A 341 -15.61 0.59 6.71
C ASN A 341 -16.90 0.40 7.53
N PRO A 342 -16.99 -0.63 8.39
CA PRO A 342 -18.17 -0.84 9.20
C PRO A 342 -18.30 0.26 10.27
N PRO A 343 -19.51 0.62 10.71
CA PRO A 343 -19.70 1.53 11.82
C PRO A 343 -19.10 0.99 13.14
N ASP A 344 -19.12 -0.34 13.33
CA ASP A 344 -18.58 -1.07 14.49
C ASP A 344 -17.87 -2.34 13.97
N MET A 345 -16.53 -2.34 14.05
CA MET A 345 -15.71 -3.45 13.59
C MET A 345 -15.83 -4.67 14.49
N SER A 346 -15.89 -4.45 15.81
CA SER A 346 -16.02 -5.53 16.78
C SER A 346 -17.32 -6.31 16.55
N GLN A 347 -18.43 -5.60 16.34
CA GLN A 347 -19.72 -6.21 16.01
C GLN A 347 -19.68 -6.94 14.67
N ALA A 348 -19.04 -6.36 13.64
CA ALA A 348 -18.91 -6.99 12.33
C ALA A 348 -18.14 -8.32 12.39
N ILE A 349 -17.05 -8.38 13.19
CA ILE A 349 -16.28 -9.61 13.43
C ILE A 349 -17.14 -10.65 14.18
N GLN A 350 -17.86 -10.23 15.20
CA GLN A 350 -18.74 -11.10 15.99
C GLN A 350 -19.86 -11.70 15.12
N ASP A 351 -20.45 -10.90 14.25
CA ASP A 351 -21.50 -11.35 13.33
C ASP A 351 -20.96 -12.36 12.32
N ALA A 352 -19.77 -12.12 11.74
CA ALA A 352 -19.09 -13.07 10.87
C ALA A 352 -18.82 -14.42 11.55
N CYS A 353 -18.49 -14.42 12.85
CA CYS A 353 -18.33 -15.66 13.64
C CYS A 353 -19.66 -16.35 13.89
N ARG A 354 -20.74 -15.61 14.22
CA ARG A 354 -22.11 -16.17 14.44
C ARG A 354 -22.64 -16.85 13.18
N GLU A 355 -22.51 -16.20 12.04
CA GLU A 355 -22.94 -16.72 10.74
C GLU A 355 -22.32 -18.07 10.40
N ARG A 356 -21.09 -18.29 10.86
CA ARG A 356 -20.32 -19.54 10.67
C ARG A 356 -20.47 -20.54 11.84
N ASN A 357 -21.35 -20.27 12.79
CA ASN A 357 -21.52 -21.08 14.01
C ASN A 357 -20.22 -21.31 14.80
N GLN A 358 -19.33 -20.30 14.81
CA GLN A 358 -18.08 -20.32 15.55
C GLN A 358 -18.25 -19.63 16.91
N PRO A 359 -17.38 -19.90 17.90
CA PRO A 359 -17.34 -19.15 19.15
C PRO A 359 -17.20 -17.64 18.87
N VAL A 360 -18.00 -16.83 19.58
CA VAL A 360 -18.02 -15.37 19.38
C VAL A 360 -16.95 -14.74 20.26
N PRO A 361 -15.99 -13.94 19.72
CA PRO A 361 -15.02 -13.22 20.52
C PRO A 361 -15.72 -12.08 21.29
N GLU A 362 -15.57 -12.02 22.61
CA GLU A 362 -16.26 -11.03 23.46
C GLU A 362 -15.31 -9.93 23.96
N THR A 363 -14.02 -10.27 24.15
CA THR A 363 -13.02 -9.32 24.65
C THR A 363 -12.11 -8.80 23.53
N ALA A 364 -11.49 -7.65 23.73
CA ALA A 364 -10.52 -7.09 22.80
C ALA A 364 -9.36 -8.08 22.50
N ALA A 365 -8.93 -8.86 23.48
CA ALA A 365 -7.90 -9.87 23.29
C ALA A 365 -8.37 -11.05 22.42
N GLU A 366 -9.62 -11.50 22.58
CA GLU A 366 -10.21 -12.53 21.70
C GLU A 366 -10.44 -12.02 20.29
N LEU A 367 -10.88 -10.77 20.10
CA LEU A 367 -10.97 -10.12 18.80
C LEU A 367 -9.59 -10.02 18.13
N ALA A 368 -8.57 -9.54 18.85
CA ALA A 368 -7.20 -9.47 18.36
C ALA A 368 -6.66 -10.86 17.98
N ARG A 369 -6.92 -11.90 18.79
CA ARG A 369 -6.53 -13.26 18.48
C ARG A 369 -7.20 -13.78 17.22
N THR A 370 -8.50 -13.58 17.07
CA THR A 370 -9.27 -13.94 15.86
C THR A 370 -8.70 -13.24 14.62
N ILE A 371 -8.35 -11.95 14.72
CA ILE A 371 -7.72 -11.20 13.63
C ILE A 371 -6.35 -11.78 13.26
N PHE A 372 -5.47 -12.02 14.24
CA PHE A 372 -4.11 -12.52 13.97
C PHE A 372 -4.12 -13.91 13.34
N ASP A 373 -4.91 -14.84 13.89
CA ASP A 373 -5.03 -16.18 13.33
C ASP A 373 -5.60 -16.15 11.91
N SER A 374 -6.63 -15.33 11.68
CA SER A 374 -7.26 -15.17 10.36
C SER A 374 -6.31 -14.58 9.32
N LEU A 375 -5.53 -13.55 9.70
CA LEU A 375 -4.54 -12.95 8.82
C LEU A 375 -3.43 -13.95 8.46
N ALA A 376 -2.89 -14.67 9.44
CA ALA A 376 -1.82 -15.62 9.18
C ALA A 376 -2.26 -16.77 8.26
N LEU A 377 -3.49 -17.28 8.45
CA LEU A 377 -4.08 -18.30 7.57
C LEU A 377 -4.31 -17.76 6.15
N LEU A 378 -4.82 -16.53 6.02
CA LEU A 378 -5.03 -15.90 4.72
C LEU A 378 -3.70 -15.64 4.01
N TYR A 379 -2.65 -15.20 4.73
CA TYR A 379 -1.32 -15.04 4.15
C TYR A 379 -0.76 -16.37 3.62
N ALA A 380 -0.95 -17.47 4.35
CA ALA A 380 -0.54 -18.78 3.88
C ALA A 380 -1.28 -19.22 2.62
N SER A 381 -2.59 -18.96 2.54
CA SER A 381 -3.40 -19.23 1.34
C SER A 381 -2.95 -18.41 0.15
N VAL A 382 -2.77 -17.09 0.33
CA VAL A 382 -2.31 -16.19 -0.74
C VAL A 382 -0.91 -16.56 -1.21
N LEU A 383 0.00 -16.89 -0.30
CA LEU A 383 1.35 -17.32 -0.66
C LEU A 383 1.33 -18.59 -1.51
N HIS A 384 0.43 -19.54 -1.17
CA HIS A 384 0.24 -20.75 -1.96
C HIS A 384 -0.32 -20.46 -3.36
N GLU A 385 -1.34 -19.60 -3.48
CA GLU A 385 -1.90 -19.13 -4.75
C GLU A 385 -0.81 -18.50 -5.64
N LEU A 386 0.02 -17.61 -5.07
CA LEU A 386 1.13 -16.97 -5.76
C LEU A 386 2.21 -17.97 -6.20
N ALA A 387 2.51 -18.99 -5.38
CA ALA A 387 3.46 -20.04 -5.73
C ALA A 387 2.93 -20.92 -6.90
N GLN A 388 1.64 -21.25 -6.88
CA GLN A 388 0.98 -21.98 -7.98
C GLN A 388 1.03 -21.15 -9.28
N LEU A 389 0.68 -19.86 -9.20
CA LEU A 389 0.71 -18.94 -10.33
C LEU A 389 2.10 -18.82 -10.94
N ARG A 390 3.12 -18.74 -10.10
CA ARG A 390 4.53 -18.66 -10.52
C ARG A 390 5.08 -20.00 -11.02
N GLY A 391 4.47 -21.11 -10.64
CA GLY A 391 4.93 -22.47 -10.97
C GLY A 391 6.13 -22.96 -10.17
N THR A 392 6.57 -22.20 -9.16
CA THR A 392 7.70 -22.55 -8.28
C THR A 392 7.43 -22.08 -6.84
N PRO A 393 7.83 -22.88 -5.81
CA PRO A 393 7.63 -22.51 -4.43
C PRO A 393 8.50 -21.31 -4.02
N PHE A 394 8.05 -20.59 -3.02
CA PHE A 394 8.89 -19.60 -2.32
C PHE A 394 9.76 -20.29 -1.26
N THR A 395 10.88 -19.67 -0.95
CA THR A 395 11.84 -20.17 0.06
C THR A 395 11.88 -19.31 1.31
N ARG A 396 11.39 -18.08 1.24
CA ARG A 396 11.38 -17.10 2.33
C ARG A 396 10.28 -16.07 2.13
N LEU A 397 9.75 -15.55 3.25
CA LEU A 397 8.86 -14.41 3.27
C LEU A 397 9.53 -13.23 3.99
N HIS A 398 9.61 -12.06 3.34
CA HIS A 398 10.08 -10.82 3.94
C HIS A 398 8.87 -9.97 4.35
N ILE A 399 8.73 -9.68 5.66
CA ILE A 399 7.69 -8.79 6.18
C ILE A 399 8.32 -7.43 6.44
N VAL A 400 7.82 -6.39 5.76
CA VAL A 400 8.28 -5.01 5.88
C VAL A 400 7.16 -4.09 6.35
N GLY A 401 7.51 -2.87 6.76
CA GLY A 401 6.57 -1.88 7.27
C GLY A 401 6.25 -2.06 8.76
N GLY A 402 5.29 -1.27 9.28
CA GLY A 402 4.98 -1.23 10.70
C GLY A 402 4.58 -2.57 11.33
N GLY A 403 3.92 -3.45 10.54
CA GLY A 403 3.54 -4.79 10.98
C GLY A 403 4.73 -5.72 11.27
N SER A 404 5.92 -5.42 10.74
CA SER A 404 7.14 -6.18 11.06
C SER A 404 7.52 -6.15 12.54
N GLN A 405 7.01 -5.21 13.30
CA GLN A 405 7.20 -5.10 14.74
C GLN A 405 6.29 -6.05 15.55
N ASN A 406 5.23 -6.60 14.94
CA ASN A 406 4.35 -7.56 15.63
C ASN A 406 4.94 -8.96 15.59
N HIS A 407 5.84 -9.26 16.53
CA HIS A 407 6.55 -10.54 16.60
C HIS A 407 5.60 -11.73 16.73
N PHE A 408 4.44 -11.56 17.39
CA PHE A 408 3.46 -12.64 17.50
C PHE A 408 2.84 -12.98 16.14
N LEU A 409 2.34 -11.99 15.40
CA LEU A 409 1.80 -12.22 14.06
C LEU A 409 2.87 -12.74 13.10
N ASN A 410 4.11 -12.24 13.18
CA ASN A 410 5.21 -12.69 12.33
C ASN A 410 5.55 -14.18 12.57
N GLN A 411 5.50 -14.64 13.83
CA GLN A 411 5.67 -16.07 14.15
C GLN A 411 4.49 -16.90 13.62
N LEU A 412 3.25 -16.41 13.78
CA LEU A 412 2.08 -17.09 13.20
C LEU A 412 2.18 -17.17 11.66
N CYS A 413 2.71 -16.13 11.00
CA CYS A 413 2.96 -16.16 9.55
C CYS A 413 4.01 -17.21 9.18
N ALA A 414 5.13 -17.30 9.92
CA ALA A 414 6.15 -18.32 9.68
C ALA A 414 5.56 -19.72 9.81
N ASP A 415 4.79 -19.96 10.88
CA ASP A 415 4.16 -21.24 11.18
C ASP A 415 3.12 -21.63 10.12
N ALA A 416 2.23 -20.70 9.75
CA ALA A 416 1.16 -20.95 8.77
C ALA A 416 1.70 -21.13 7.35
N CYS A 417 2.69 -20.32 6.94
CA CYS A 417 3.31 -20.39 5.62
C CYS A 417 4.31 -21.55 5.49
N GLY A 418 4.80 -22.10 6.61
CA GLY A 418 5.83 -23.14 6.63
C GLY A 418 7.18 -22.65 6.10
N LEU A 419 7.44 -21.35 6.11
CA LEU A 419 8.65 -20.72 5.59
C LEU A 419 9.33 -19.85 6.65
N PRO A 420 10.67 -19.70 6.60
CA PRO A 420 11.35 -18.68 7.37
C PRO A 420 10.81 -17.28 7.01
N VAL A 421 10.53 -16.48 8.04
CA VAL A 421 10.11 -15.09 7.90
C VAL A 421 11.25 -14.18 8.34
N SER A 422 11.60 -13.19 7.53
CA SER A 422 12.51 -12.10 7.90
C SER A 422 11.68 -10.82 8.05
N ALA A 423 11.62 -10.24 9.25
CA ALA A 423 10.84 -9.05 9.56
C ALA A 423 11.73 -7.80 9.67
N GLY A 424 11.39 -6.76 8.95
CA GLY A 424 12.08 -5.49 8.80
C GLY A 424 12.50 -5.22 7.35
N PRO A 425 12.87 -3.98 7.04
CA PRO A 425 12.84 -2.80 7.90
C PRO A 425 11.42 -2.30 8.21
N VAL A 426 11.29 -1.59 9.33
CA VAL A 426 10.01 -0.98 9.76
C VAL A 426 9.63 0.17 8.85
N GLU A 427 10.59 1.05 8.53
CA GLU A 427 10.41 2.25 7.72
C GLU A 427 10.65 1.96 6.22
N ALA A 428 10.09 0.85 5.71
CA ALA A 428 10.39 0.36 4.37
C ALA A 428 9.93 1.33 3.27
N SER A 429 8.75 1.95 3.39
CA SER A 429 8.26 2.95 2.41
C SER A 429 9.20 4.14 2.35
N THR A 430 9.52 4.73 3.51
CA THR A 430 10.51 5.82 3.64
C THR A 430 11.86 5.43 3.03
N LEU A 431 12.37 4.24 3.34
CA LEU A 431 13.67 3.78 2.82
C LEU A 431 13.65 3.62 1.30
N GLY A 432 12.58 3.03 0.74
CA GLY A 432 12.46 2.88 -0.71
C GLY A 432 12.30 4.20 -1.44
N ASN A 433 11.57 5.16 -0.85
CA ASN A 433 11.52 6.54 -1.31
C ASN A 433 12.94 7.15 -1.37
N ILE A 434 13.72 7.03 -0.30
CA ILE A 434 15.13 7.47 -0.27
C ILE A 434 15.97 6.71 -1.30
N GLY A 435 15.76 5.41 -1.47
CA GLY A 435 16.45 4.60 -2.49
C GLY A 435 16.25 5.16 -3.90
N CYS A 436 15.00 5.52 -4.27
CA CYS A 436 14.71 6.18 -5.55
C CYS A 436 15.42 7.52 -5.69
N GLN A 437 15.49 8.32 -4.63
CA GLN A 437 16.21 9.60 -4.64
C GLN A 437 17.71 9.40 -4.85
N LEU A 438 18.31 8.43 -4.15
CA LEU A 438 19.75 8.13 -4.29
C LEU A 438 20.09 7.57 -5.66
N MET A 439 19.20 6.78 -6.29
CA MET A 439 19.34 6.34 -7.67
C MET A 439 19.25 7.52 -8.65
N ALA A 440 18.33 8.46 -8.43
CA ALA A 440 18.20 9.67 -9.24
C ALA A 440 19.41 10.63 -9.11
N LEU A 441 20.18 10.52 -8.04
CA LEU A 441 21.40 11.29 -7.78
C LEU A 441 22.68 10.53 -8.19
N ASP A 442 22.57 9.35 -8.81
CA ASP A 442 23.69 8.47 -9.20
C ASP A 442 24.57 7.99 -8.03
N ASP A 443 24.06 8.01 -6.79
CA ASP A 443 24.78 7.51 -5.61
C ASP A 443 24.55 6.01 -5.36
N ILE A 444 23.47 5.46 -5.90
CA ILE A 444 23.08 4.04 -5.92
C ILE A 444 22.81 3.65 -7.38
N THR A 445 23.31 2.48 -7.79
CA THR A 445 23.25 2.05 -9.19
C THR A 445 21.86 1.55 -9.60
N ASP A 446 21.23 0.74 -8.76
CA ASP A 446 19.97 0.05 -9.02
C ASP A 446 19.32 -0.43 -7.72
N VAL A 447 18.11 -1.00 -7.84
CA VAL A 447 17.34 -1.53 -6.69
C VAL A 447 18.11 -2.62 -5.95
N ASP A 448 18.82 -3.51 -6.66
CA ASP A 448 19.54 -4.61 -6.02
C ASP A 448 20.78 -4.09 -5.27
N ASP A 449 21.39 -3.01 -5.76
CA ASP A 449 22.45 -2.28 -5.05
C ASP A 449 21.93 -1.61 -3.77
N PHE A 450 20.75 -1.00 -3.82
CA PHE A 450 20.11 -0.40 -2.65
C PHE A 450 19.75 -1.46 -1.60
N ARG A 451 19.22 -2.61 -2.01
CA ARG A 451 18.92 -3.73 -1.10
C ARG A 451 20.14 -4.25 -0.35
N ARG A 452 21.32 -4.22 -0.97
CA ARG A 452 22.58 -4.54 -0.26
C ARG A 452 22.88 -3.55 0.85
N VAL A 453 22.62 -2.25 0.63
CA VAL A 453 22.73 -1.23 1.70
C VAL A 453 21.75 -1.53 2.82
N ILE A 454 20.48 -1.77 2.48
CA ILE A 454 19.44 -2.07 3.48
C ILE A 454 19.79 -3.32 4.29
N GLY A 455 20.26 -4.39 3.66
CA GLY A 455 20.67 -5.62 4.33
C GLY A 455 21.85 -5.45 5.31
N GLN A 456 22.70 -4.43 5.10
CA GLN A 456 23.83 -4.12 5.97
C GLN A 456 23.45 -3.16 7.11
N THR A 457 22.50 -2.26 6.87
CA THR A 457 22.20 -1.15 7.80
C THR A 457 20.94 -1.38 8.63
N SER A 458 20.05 -2.27 8.21
CA SER A 458 18.79 -2.53 8.89
C SER A 458 18.85 -3.79 9.74
N ALA A 459 18.34 -3.70 10.98
CA ALA A 459 18.17 -4.86 11.82
C ALA A 459 16.98 -5.71 11.34
N LEU A 460 17.22 -6.97 11.02
CA LEU A 460 16.20 -7.93 10.64
C LEU A 460 16.00 -8.97 11.75
N THR A 461 14.74 -9.28 12.06
CA THR A 461 14.39 -10.36 12.98
C THR A 461 13.91 -11.56 12.18
N THR A 462 14.49 -12.74 12.43
CA THR A 462 14.11 -13.98 11.74
C THR A 462 13.22 -14.84 12.61
N PHE A 463 12.13 -15.37 12.04
CA PHE A 463 11.19 -16.32 12.64
C PHE A 463 11.28 -17.64 11.89
N THR A 464 11.53 -18.71 12.62
CA THR A 464 11.59 -20.06 12.07
C THR A 464 10.22 -20.74 12.26
N PRO A 465 9.67 -21.42 11.24
CA PRO A 465 8.37 -22.07 11.35
C PRO A 465 8.38 -23.23 12.34
N HIS A 466 7.28 -23.39 13.10
CA HIS A 466 6.99 -24.51 13.96
C HIS A 466 5.98 -25.45 13.27
N PRO A 467 6.41 -26.50 12.56
CA PRO A 467 5.55 -27.28 11.66
C PRO A 467 4.45 -28.08 12.41
N HIS A 468 4.56 -28.20 13.73
CA HIS A 468 3.58 -28.91 14.57
C HIS A 468 2.67 -27.95 15.36
N SER A 469 2.76 -26.63 15.14
CA SER A 469 1.84 -25.67 15.73
C SER A 469 0.41 -25.90 15.24
N GLU A 470 -0.58 -25.45 16.02
CA GLU A 470 -1.99 -25.60 15.66
C GLU A 470 -2.32 -24.87 14.35
N ILE A 471 -1.78 -23.64 14.19
CA ILE A 471 -2.00 -22.85 12.99
C ILE A 471 -1.36 -23.49 11.74
N ALA A 472 -0.19 -24.11 11.86
CA ALA A 472 0.44 -24.84 10.75
C ALA A 472 -0.41 -26.02 10.28
N ARG A 473 -0.99 -26.77 11.23
CA ARG A 473 -1.89 -27.89 10.93
C ARG A 473 -3.17 -27.42 10.23
N LEU A 474 -3.74 -26.31 10.69
CA LEU A 474 -4.93 -25.74 10.10
C LEU A 474 -4.65 -25.17 8.69
N ALA A 475 -3.55 -24.45 8.52
CA ALA A 475 -3.14 -23.93 7.21
C ALA A 475 -2.96 -25.05 6.17
N ALA A 476 -2.39 -26.19 6.56
CA ALA A 476 -2.25 -27.36 5.67
C ALA A 476 -3.60 -27.95 5.23
N GLN A 477 -4.65 -27.85 6.07
CA GLN A 477 -6.00 -28.28 5.68
C GLN A 477 -6.65 -27.35 4.66
N PHE A 478 -6.40 -26.04 4.77
CA PHE A 478 -6.93 -25.04 3.83
C PHE A 478 -6.23 -25.04 2.47
N GLN A 479 -5.03 -25.58 2.35
CA GLN A 479 -4.32 -25.73 1.07
C GLN A 479 -4.85 -26.88 0.19
N GLN A 480 -5.80 -27.67 0.65
CA GLN A 480 -6.41 -28.73 -0.17
C GLN A 480 -7.50 -28.18 -1.10
N PRO A 481 -7.56 -28.56 -2.41
CA PRO A 481 -8.38 -27.90 -3.42
C PRO A 481 -9.90 -27.83 -3.17
N HIS A 482 -10.43 -28.56 -2.20
CA HIS A 482 -11.85 -28.61 -1.88
C HIS A 482 -12.31 -27.64 -0.76
N GLN A 483 -11.40 -27.05 0.00
CA GLN A 483 -11.75 -26.19 1.15
C GLN A 483 -11.46 -24.70 0.96
N THR A 484 -10.67 -24.33 -0.05
CA THR A 484 -10.32 -22.93 -0.34
C THR A 484 -11.55 -22.09 -0.76
N LYS A 485 -12.60 -22.73 -1.26
CA LYS A 485 -13.86 -22.03 -1.63
C LYS A 485 -14.70 -21.58 -0.43
N GLU A 486 -14.55 -22.17 0.74
CA GLU A 486 -15.35 -21.84 1.93
C GLU A 486 -14.78 -20.72 2.78
N LEU A 487 -13.49 -20.38 2.63
CA LEU A 487 -12.87 -19.23 3.30
C LEU A 487 -12.95 -17.94 2.48
N CYS A 488 -13.09 -18.06 1.16
CA CYS A 488 -13.17 -16.94 0.23
C CYS A 488 -14.59 -16.66 -0.28
N ALA A 489 -15.60 -17.38 0.22
CA ALA A 489 -17.01 -17.18 -0.13
C ALA A 489 -17.74 -16.40 0.96
#